data_dbce05d8fe2fa240b1e7a84d1036cd3f
#
_entry.id   dbce05d8fe2fa240b1e7a84d1036cd3f
#
_cell.length_a   1.000
_cell.length_b   1.000
_cell.length_c   1.000
_cell.angle_alpha   90.00
_cell.angle_beta   90.00
_cell.angle_gamma   90.00
#
_symmetry.space_group_name_H-M   'P 1'
#
loop_
_entity.id
_entity.type
_entity.pdbx_description
1 polymer ?
#
loop_
_entity_poly.entity_id
_entity_poly.type
_entity_poly.pdbx_seq_one_letter_code
_entity_poly.pdbx_strand_id
1 'polypeptide(L)'
;RGGEVENIFIKDIDMKDIPAEAIMFGRYYMAKDPVALSGEKRELPKVELKPVDETTPVFRNFHISNVYCSGAEKGIFIRGVPEMHVKDIVLENMVLQSRKSIDVQEASNITFRNITLVSAETNPVVDVTQSDGLSFDKIKISEGSALFFRFSGGKTRNIQIKNTDLNKAKQKTSFELGAVEKELNVQ
;
A
#
# COMPACT_ATOMS: atom_id res chain seq x y z
N ARG A 1 -22.38 8.84 4.10
CA ARG A 1 -22.30 9.91 3.10
C ARG A 1 -21.56 9.37 1.89
N GLY A 2 -22.30 8.88 0.90
CA GLY A 2 -21.79 8.38 -0.35
C GLY A 2 -21.22 9.48 -1.25
N GLY A 3 -20.66 9.08 -2.35
CA GLY A 3 -20.11 9.93 -3.38
C GLY A 3 -18.99 9.23 -4.13
N GLU A 4 -18.76 9.65 -5.36
CA GLU A 4 -17.64 9.17 -6.16
C GLU A 4 -16.57 10.25 -6.24
N VAL A 5 -15.33 9.86 -6.00
CA VAL A 5 -14.13 10.67 -6.24
C VAL A 5 -13.28 9.91 -7.23
N GLU A 6 -13.19 10.42 -8.44
CA GLU A 6 -12.50 9.76 -9.54
C GLU A 6 -11.86 10.74 -10.52
N ASN A 7 -11.02 10.22 -11.41
CA ASN A 7 -10.35 10.99 -12.46
C ASN A 7 -9.47 12.11 -11.89
N ILE A 8 -8.73 11.82 -10.83
CA ILE A 8 -7.86 12.78 -10.15
C ILE A 8 -6.42 12.59 -10.62
N PHE A 9 -5.82 13.67 -11.11
CA PHE A 9 -4.43 13.72 -11.57
C PHE A 9 -3.67 14.71 -10.70
N ILE A 10 -2.62 14.23 -10.02
CA ILE A 10 -1.75 15.03 -9.14
C ILE A 10 -0.31 14.82 -9.58
N LYS A 11 0.44 15.89 -9.73
CA LYS A 11 1.85 15.81 -10.13
C LYS A 11 2.70 16.93 -9.56
N ASP A 12 4.01 16.69 -9.58
CA ASP A 12 5.03 17.68 -9.26
C ASP A 12 4.87 18.22 -7.82
N ILE A 13 4.91 17.30 -6.84
CA ILE A 13 4.71 17.59 -5.42
C ILE A 13 6.03 17.44 -4.66
N ASP A 14 6.39 18.49 -3.92
CA ASP A 14 7.47 18.50 -2.94
C ASP A 14 6.90 18.60 -1.52
N MET A 15 7.29 17.66 -0.64
CA MET A 15 6.82 17.61 0.74
C MET A 15 8.00 17.45 1.70
N LYS A 16 7.88 18.09 2.86
CA LYS A 16 8.88 17.99 3.92
C LYS A 16 8.22 17.93 5.30
N ASP A 17 8.80 17.11 6.19
CA ASP A 17 8.41 17.01 7.60
C ASP A 17 6.90 16.78 7.80
N ILE A 18 6.36 15.77 7.09
CA ILE A 18 4.95 15.39 7.18
C ILE A 18 4.73 14.54 8.44
N PRO A 19 3.94 15.02 9.41
CA PRO A 19 3.74 14.29 10.67
C PRO A 19 2.87 13.02 10.55
N ALA A 20 2.27 12.80 9.39
CA ALA A 20 1.41 11.67 9.09
C ALA A 20 1.85 10.96 7.79
N GLU A 21 0.91 10.56 6.97
CA GLU A 21 1.16 9.91 5.68
C GLU A 21 1.44 10.94 4.57
N ALA A 22 2.46 10.71 3.74
CA ALA A 22 2.70 11.55 2.56
C ALA A 22 1.60 11.37 1.50
N ILE A 23 1.19 10.12 1.26
CA ILE A 23 0.06 9.79 0.38
C ILE A 23 -0.88 8.87 1.15
N MET A 24 -2.14 9.30 1.30
CA MET A 24 -3.15 8.54 2.03
C MET A 24 -4.44 8.36 1.21
N PHE A 25 -4.89 7.11 1.12
CA PHE A 25 -6.24 6.74 0.70
C PHE A 25 -6.89 5.96 1.85
N GLY A 26 -7.77 6.58 2.61
CA GLY A 26 -8.39 5.97 3.78
C GLY A 26 -9.90 6.04 3.74
N ARG A 27 -10.58 4.93 4.06
CA ARG A 27 -12.05 4.85 4.12
C ARG A 27 -12.62 4.81 5.53
N TYR A 28 -11.76 4.81 6.55
CA TYR A 28 -12.16 4.80 7.97
C TYR A 28 -12.18 6.19 8.61
N TYR A 29 -12.54 7.21 7.84
CA TYR A 29 -12.58 8.58 8.35
C TYR A 29 -13.52 8.70 9.55
N MET A 30 -12.97 9.12 10.70
CA MET A 30 -13.67 9.21 11.99
C MET A 30 -14.30 7.90 12.51
N ALA A 31 -14.05 6.77 11.86
CA ALA A 31 -14.43 5.46 12.36
C ALA A 31 -13.23 4.80 13.07
N LYS A 32 -13.52 3.89 13.99
CA LYS A 32 -12.46 3.09 14.62
C LYS A 32 -11.85 2.18 13.56
N ASP A 33 -10.56 2.34 13.30
CA ASP A 33 -9.81 1.46 12.42
C ASP A 33 -9.83 0.03 13.02
N PRO A 34 -10.31 -0.98 12.27
CA PRO A 34 -10.36 -2.34 12.77
C PRO A 34 -8.99 -3.02 12.80
N VAL A 35 -7.97 -2.43 12.20
CA VAL A 35 -6.61 -2.96 12.26
C VAL A 35 -6.00 -2.63 13.60
N ALA A 36 -5.67 -3.65 14.36
CA ALA A 36 -4.88 -3.48 15.57
C ALA A 36 -3.57 -2.76 15.20
N LEU A 37 -3.39 -1.59 15.76
CA LEU A 37 -2.12 -0.89 15.72
C LEU A 37 -1.08 -1.84 16.29
N SER A 38 -0.08 -2.20 15.47
CA SER A 38 1.13 -2.95 15.82
C SER A 38 1.11 -3.60 17.22
N GLY A 39 0.44 -4.70 17.33
CA GLY A 39 0.44 -5.54 18.54
C GLY A 39 1.11 -6.87 18.23
N GLU A 40 1.43 -7.62 19.26
CA GLU A 40 2.22 -8.85 19.22
C GLU A 40 1.60 -10.00 18.42
N LYS A 41 0.33 -9.92 18.05
CA LYS A 41 -0.34 -10.90 17.18
C LYS A 41 -0.92 -10.20 15.97
N ARG A 42 -0.35 -10.51 14.81
CA ARG A 42 -0.93 -10.11 13.53
C ARG A 42 -2.15 -11.01 13.27
N GLU A 43 -3.31 -10.41 13.28
CA GLU A 43 -4.56 -11.06 12.91
C GLU A 43 -5.23 -10.25 11.80
N LEU A 44 -5.95 -10.93 10.92
CA LEU A 44 -6.82 -10.21 9.99
C LEU A 44 -7.95 -9.55 10.78
N PRO A 45 -8.25 -8.27 10.51
CA PRO A 45 -9.33 -7.60 11.20
C PRO A 45 -10.66 -8.31 10.90
N LYS A 46 -11.43 -8.58 11.92
CA LYS A 46 -12.81 -9.06 11.81
C LYS A 46 -13.69 -7.85 11.52
N VAL A 47 -13.92 -7.58 10.25
CA VAL A 47 -14.78 -6.48 9.80
C VAL A 47 -16.09 -7.06 9.32
N GLU A 48 -17.20 -6.54 9.82
CA GLU A 48 -18.53 -6.87 9.33
C GLU A 48 -18.70 -6.27 7.92
N LEU A 49 -19.05 -7.13 6.96
CA LEU A 49 -19.35 -6.67 5.60
C LEU A 49 -20.65 -5.86 5.60
N LYS A 50 -20.58 -4.65 5.10
CA LYS A 50 -21.75 -3.80 4.92
C LYS A 50 -22.28 -3.89 3.49
N PRO A 51 -23.59 -3.77 3.28
CA PRO A 51 -24.13 -3.64 1.94
C PRO A 51 -23.49 -2.45 1.21
N VAL A 52 -23.17 -2.64 -0.06
CA VAL A 52 -22.74 -1.56 -0.94
C VAL A 52 -23.97 -0.88 -1.49
N ASP A 53 -24.13 0.39 -1.18
CA ASP A 53 -25.23 1.22 -1.61
C ASP A 53 -24.76 2.64 -1.99
N GLU A 54 -25.67 3.55 -2.26
CA GLU A 54 -25.40 4.94 -2.62
C GLU A 54 -24.67 5.75 -1.52
N THR A 55 -24.64 5.23 -0.30
CA THR A 55 -23.92 5.85 0.82
C THR A 55 -22.47 5.37 0.92
N THR A 56 -22.10 4.36 0.13
CA THR A 56 -20.73 3.80 0.12
C THR A 56 -19.83 4.65 -0.79
N PRO A 57 -18.83 5.36 -0.24
CA PRO A 57 -17.98 6.22 -1.07
C PRO A 57 -17.11 5.39 -2.01
N VAL A 58 -16.91 5.85 -3.23
CA VAL A 58 -16.07 5.23 -4.26
C VAL A 58 -14.83 6.09 -4.50
N PHE A 59 -13.63 5.48 -4.43
CA PHE A 59 -12.36 6.11 -4.79
C PHE A 59 -11.70 5.28 -5.89
N ARG A 60 -11.58 5.86 -7.09
CA ARG A 60 -10.98 5.17 -8.24
C ARG A 60 -10.36 6.14 -9.25
N ASN A 61 -9.49 5.59 -10.08
CA ASN A 61 -8.84 6.32 -11.18
C ASN A 61 -8.07 7.56 -10.73
N PHE A 62 -7.09 7.32 -9.84
CA PHE A 62 -6.13 8.34 -9.42
C PHE A 62 -4.80 8.11 -10.12
N HIS A 63 -4.17 9.18 -10.57
CA HIS A 63 -2.81 9.15 -11.08
C HIS A 63 -1.98 10.21 -10.34
N ILE A 64 -1.02 9.76 -9.54
CA ILE A 64 -0.12 10.62 -8.78
C ILE A 64 1.31 10.38 -9.26
N SER A 65 2.00 11.43 -9.68
CA SER A 65 3.33 11.31 -10.26
C SER A 65 4.27 12.43 -9.84
N ASN A 66 5.59 12.15 -9.92
CA ASN A 66 6.65 13.11 -9.62
C ASN A 66 6.53 13.67 -8.19
N VAL A 67 6.58 12.78 -7.19
CA VAL A 67 6.48 13.17 -5.80
C VAL A 67 7.82 12.99 -5.10
N TYR A 68 8.28 14.01 -4.44
CA TYR A 68 9.40 13.97 -3.51
C TYR A 68 8.91 14.25 -2.10
N CYS A 69 9.23 13.37 -1.15
CA CYS A 69 8.93 13.59 0.26
C CYS A 69 10.16 13.32 1.11
N SER A 70 10.58 14.32 1.86
CA SER A 70 11.67 14.21 2.85
C SER A 70 11.11 14.26 4.27
N GLY A 71 10.82 13.08 4.83
CA GLY A 71 10.30 12.92 6.18
C GLY A 71 8.78 12.81 6.25
N ALA A 72 8.32 11.59 6.45
CA ALA A 72 6.92 11.28 6.75
C ALA A 72 6.84 10.14 7.76
N GLU A 73 5.72 10.02 8.47
CA GLU A 73 5.46 8.84 9.29
C GLU A 73 5.26 7.60 8.41
N LYS A 74 4.45 7.74 7.33
CA LYS A 74 4.33 6.74 6.28
C LYS A 74 4.47 7.37 4.90
N GLY A 75 5.11 6.66 3.98
CA GLY A 75 5.22 7.11 2.59
C GLY A 75 3.88 6.97 1.86
N ILE A 76 3.39 5.75 1.73
CA ILE A 76 2.11 5.46 1.08
C ILE A 76 1.27 4.59 2.02
N PHE A 77 0.05 5.04 2.29
CA PHE A 77 -0.93 4.34 3.10
C PHE A 77 -2.26 4.23 2.34
N ILE A 78 -2.65 2.99 2.00
CA ILE A 78 -3.89 2.72 1.29
C ILE A 78 -4.72 1.76 2.12
N ARG A 79 -5.95 2.19 2.48
CA ARG A 79 -6.85 1.38 3.28
C ARG A 79 -8.29 1.49 2.78
N GLY A 80 -8.71 0.48 2.03
CA GLY A 80 -10.07 0.26 1.64
C GLY A 80 -10.91 -0.41 2.73
N VAL A 81 -12.10 -0.82 2.37
CA VAL A 81 -12.98 -1.69 3.19
C VAL A 81 -13.23 -2.97 2.42
N PRO A 82 -13.51 -4.10 3.10
CA PRO A 82 -13.65 -5.41 2.44
C PRO A 82 -14.75 -5.48 1.39
N GLU A 83 -15.81 -4.70 1.53
CA GLU A 83 -16.94 -4.60 0.60
C GLU A 83 -16.67 -3.67 -0.59
N MET A 84 -15.71 -2.74 -0.44
CA MET A 84 -15.39 -1.77 -1.49
C MET A 84 -13.91 -1.38 -1.44
N HIS A 85 -13.10 -1.97 -2.28
CA HIS A 85 -11.68 -1.64 -2.37
C HIS A 85 -11.45 -0.20 -2.87
N VAL A 86 -10.37 0.40 -2.41
CA VAL A 86 -9.73 1.53 -3.11
C VAL A 86 -9.07 0.94 -4.36
N LYS A 87 -9.32 1.51 -5.55
CA LYS A 87 -8.91 0.87 -6.78
C LYS A 87 -8.50 1.81 -7.91
N ASP A 88 -7.86 1.21 -8.92
CA ASP A 88 -7.50 1.88 -10.17
C ASP A 88 -6.59 3.10 -9.90
N ILE A 89 -5.46 2.87 -9.20
CA ILE A 89 -4.50 3.93 -8.84
C ILE A 89 -3.17 3.67 -9.51
N VAL A 90 -2.57 4.72 -10.04
CA VAL A 90 -1.18 4.75 -10.52
C VAL A 90 -0.38 5.70 -9.66
N LEU A 91 0.69 5.20 -9.04
CA LEU A 91 1.65 5.96 -8.25
C LEU A 91 3.03 5.78 -8.90
N GLU A 92 3.61 6.86 -9.42
CA GLU A 92 4.85 6.71 -10.17
C GLU A 92 5.84 7.88 -10.02
N ASN A 93 7.11 7.57 -10.27
CA ASN A 93 8.21 8.53 -10.24
C ASN A 93 8.30 9.24 -8.88
N MET A 94 8.58 8.48 -7.83
CA MET A 94 8.57 9.03 -6.47
C MET A 94 9.89 8.75 -5.74
N VAL A 95 10.25 9.65 -4.86
CA VAL A 95 11.26 9.43 -3.82
C VAL A 95 10.62 9.74 -2.48
N LEU A 96 10.49 8.73 -1.64
CA LEU A 96 9.78 8.85 -0.35
C LEU A 96 10.69 8.44 0.79
N GLN A 97 11.05 9.40 1.62
CA GLN A 97 11.72 9.18 2.89
C GLN A 97 10.68 9.18 4.01
N SER A 98 10.58 8.07 4.73
CA SER A 98 9.55 7.89 5.76
C SER A 98 9.98 6.87 6.82
N ARG A 99 9.30 6.85 7.96
CA ARG A 99 9.50 5.81 8.96
C ARG A 99 9.05 4.45 8.42
N LYS A 100 7.81 4.36 7.92
CA LYS A 100 7.26 3.20 7.20
C LYS A 100 7.02 3.55 5.74
N SER A 101 7.31 2.65 4.80
CA SER A 101 7.24 3.03 3.40
C SER A 101 5.88 2.81 2.77
N ILE A 102 5.45 1.58 2.57
CA ILE A 102 4.19 1.27 1.87
C ILE A 102 3.37 0.30 2.71
N ASP A 103 2.13 0.67 2.97
CA ASP A 103 1.13 -0.16 3.66
C ASP A 103 -0.18 -0.12 2.86
N VAL A 104 -0.60 -1.29 2.33
CA VAL A 104 -1.75 -1.43 1.44
C VAL A 104 -2.69 -2.49 1.97
N GLN A 105 -3.94 -2.13 2.17
CA GLN A 105 -4.98 -3.05 2.62
C GLN A 105 -6.30 -2.81 1.90
N GLU A 106 -7.01 -3.91 1.56
CA GLU A 106 -8.30 -3.88 0.87
C GLU A 106 -8.26 -2.95 -0.36
N ALA A 107 -7.32 -3.24 -1.25
CA ALA A 107 -7.07 -2.46 -2.44
C ALA A 107 -7.03 -3.34 -3.67
N SER A 108 -7.32 -2.79 -4.84
CA SER A 108 -7.28 -3.54 -6.09
C SER A 108 -6.84 -2.70 -7.29
N ASN A 109 -6.14 -3.37 -8.23
CA ASN A 109 -5.66 -2.75 -9.46
C ASN A 109 -4.84 -1.47 -9.21
N ILE A 110 -3.73 -1.60 -8.44
CA ILE A 110 -2.84 -0.48 -8.15
C ILE A 110 -1.46 -0.74 -8.75
N THR A 111 -0.93 0.26 -9.42
CA THR A 111 0.42 0.26 -9.98
C THR A 111 1.33 1.19 -9.20
N PHE A 112 2.42 0.63 -8.68
CA PHE A 112 3.55 1.34 -8.10
C PHE A 112 4.71 1.23 -9.08
N ARG A 113 5.16 2.37 -9.63
CA ARG A 113 6.19 2.38 -10.67
C ARG A 113 7.30 3.39 -10.40
N ASN A 114 8.55 2.94 -10.50
CA ASN A 114 9.73 3.80 -10.36
C ASN A 114 9.71 4.61 -9.05
N ILE A 115 9.63 3.89 -7.92
CA ILE A 115 9.58 4.50 -6.60
C ILE A 115 10.83 4.12 -5.83
N THR A 116 11.52 5.13 -5.30
CA THR A 116 12.64 4.97 -4.38
C THR A 116 12.15 5.17 -2.94
N LEU A 117 12.36 4.17 -2.10
CA LEU A 117 11.95 4.15 -0.71
C LEU A 117 13.17 4.27 0.21
N VAL A 118 13.15 5.27 1.07
CA VAL A 118 14.14 5.50 2.13
C VAL A 118 13.43 5.28 3.46
N SER A 119 13.50 4.03 3.95
CA SER A 119 12.74 3.58 5.13
C SER A 119 13.59 3.53 6.38
N ALA A 120 13.06 4.04 7.50
CA ALA A 120 13.64 3.79 8.81
C ALA A 120 13.26 2.38 9.32
N GLU A 121 12.03 1.94 9.10
CA GLU A 121 11.60 0.57 9.37
C GLU A 121 11.72 -0.30 8.11
N THR A 122 12.40 -1.44 8.24
CA THR A 122 12.74 -2.32 7.12
C THR A 122 12.18 -3.74 7.26
N ASN A 123 11.18 -3.92 8.13
CA ASN A 123 10.54 -5.23 8.37
C ASN A 123 9.02 -5.12 8.54
N PRO A 124 8.25 -5.13 7.45
CA PRO A 124 8.65 -5.07 6.04
C PRO A 124 8.83 -3.63 5.53
N VAL A 125 9.41 -3.49 4.34
CA VAL A 125 9.39 -2.22 3.59
C VAL A 125 8.02 -2.02 2.92
N VAL A 126 7.44 -3.08 2.37
CA VAL A 126 6.11 -3.07 1.72
C VAL A 126 5.23 -4.11 2.40
N ASP A 127 4.13 -3.68 2.97
CA ASP A 127 3.12 -4.53 3.62
C ASP A 127 1.81 -4.52 2.81
N VAL A 128 1.36 -5.70 2.39
CA VAL A 128 0.16 -5.89 1.56
C VAL A 128 -0.79 -6.84 2.25
N THR A 129 -2.03 -6.41 2.47
CA THR A 129 -3.05 -7.22 3.14
C THR A 129 -4.35 -7.22 2.34
N GLN A 130 -4.94 -8.41 2.10
CA GLN A 130 -6.28 -8.60 1.50
C GLN A 130 -6.47 -7.80 0.19
N SER A 131 -5.47 -7.77 -0.69
CA SER A 131 -5.45 -6.93 -1.88
C SER A 131 -5.24 -7.74 -3.16
N ASP A 132 -5.76 -7.26 -4.29
CA ASP A 132 -5.81 -7.99 -5.56
C ASP A 132 -5.26 -7.12 -6.72
N GLY A 133 -4.46 -7.72 -7.60
CA GLY A 133 -4.01 -7.05 -8.82
C GLY A 133 -3.04 -5.88 -8.57
N LEU A 134 -2.06 -6.06 -7.69
CA LEU A 134 -1.05 -5.03 -7.44
C LEU A 134 0.20 -5.27 -8.30
N SER A 135 0.73 -4.21 -8.88
CA SER A 135 1.97 -4.22 -9.65
C SER A 135 3.02 -3.32 -9.03
N PHE A 136 4.18 -3.88 -8.73
CA PHE A 136 5.37 -3.20 -8.23
C PHE A 136 6.47 -3.26 -9.29
N ASP A 137 6.73 -2.16 -9.98
CA ASP A 137 7.71 -2.06 -11.07
C ASP A 137 8.79 -1.03 -10.74
N LYS A 138 10.05 -1.45 -10.75
CA LYS A 138 11.21 -0.62 -10.40
C LYS A 138 11.11 0.00 -9.00
N ILE A 139 10.80 -0.81 -8.01
CA ILE A 139 10.85 -0.38 -6.61
C ILE A 139 12.29 -0.47 -6.12
N LYS A 140 12.82 0.62 -5.62
CA LYS A 140 14.19 0.72 -5.09
C LYS A 140 14.16 1.03 -3.61
N ILE A 141 15.05 0.39 -2.87
CA ILE A 141 15.34 0.74 -1.47
C ILE A 141 16.74 1.34 -1.40
N SER A 142 16.92 2.38 -0.58
CA SER A 142 18.21 3.06 -0.44
C SER A 142 19.24 2.19 0.26
N GLU A 143 18.81 1.41 1.25
CA GLU A 143 19.64 0.54 2.08
C GLU A 143 19.09 -0.87 2.11
N GLY A 144 19.85 -1.81 2.65
CA GLY A 144 19.41 -3.19 2.84
C GLY A 144 18.25 -3.28 3.83
N SER A 145 17.31 -4.20 3.59
CA SER A 145 16.17 -4.42 4.47
C SER A 145 16.18 -5.80 5.12
N ALA A 146 15.48 -5.93 6.26
CA ALA A 146 15.26 -7.23 6.90
C ALA A 146 14.25 -8.05 6.08
N LEU A 147 13.14 -7.44 5.70
CA LEU A 147 12.09 -8.03 4.85
C LEU A 147 11.62 -7.00 3.83
N PHE A 148 11.62 -7.35 2.52
CA PHE A 148 11.17 -6.42 1.50
C PHE A 148 9.63 -6.40 1.43
N PHE A 149 9.01 -7.51 1.06
CA PHE A 149 7.56 -7.60 0.88
C PHE A 149 6.94 -8.58 1.87
N ARG A 150 5.86 -8.17 2.52
CA ARG A 150 4.96 -9.04 3.28
C ARG A 150 3.60 -9.06 2.61
N PHE A 151 3.09 -10.26 2.41
CA PHE A 151 1.76 -10.51 1.87
C PHE A 151 0.91 -11.23 2.90
N SER A 152 -0.27 -10.72 3.21
CA SER A 152 -1.13 -11.23 4.27
C SER A 152 -2.57 -11.38 3.79
N GLY A 153 -3.23 -12.47 4.22
CA GLY A 153 -4.63 -12.72 3.99
C GLY A 153 -4.95 -13.45 2.68
N GLY A 154 -5.93 -14.36 2.74
CA GLY A 154 -6.27 -15.25 1.64
C GLY A 154 -6.88 -14.60 0.39
N LYS A 155 -7.22 -13.31 0.46
CA LYS A 155 -7.64 -12.51 -0.72
C LYS A 155 -6.48 -11.80 -1.41
N THR A 156 -5.25 -11.87 -0.86
CA THR A 156 -4.06 -11.29 -1.48
C THR A 156 -3.64 -12.17 -2.65
N ARG A 157 -3.79 -11.66 -3.86
CA ARG A 157 -3.58 -12.42 -5.10
C ARG A 157 -3.25 -11.51 -6.29
N ASN A 158 -2.84 -12.13 -7.41
CA ASN A 158 -2.49 -11.43 -8.64
C ASN A 158 -1.44 -10.32 -8.42
N ILE A 159 -0.39 -10.64 -7.66
CA ILE A 159 0.68 -9.69 -7.35
C ILE A 159 1.80 -9.84 -8.37
N GLN A 160 2.30 -8.73 -8.88
CA GLN A 160 3.43 -8.70 -9.81
C GLN A 160 4.56 -7.83 -9.25
N ILE A 161 5.77 -8.35 -9.27
CA ILE A 161 7.00 -7.61 -8.95
C ILE A 161 7.89 -7.66 -10.20
N LYS A 162 8.24 -6.49 -10.75
CA LYS A 162 9.04 -6.38 -11.97
C LYS A 162 10.22 -5.43 -11.76
N ASN A 163 11.33 -5.73 -12.43
CA ASN A 163 12.49 -4.83 -12.49
C ASN A 163 12.96 -4.32 -11.10
N THR A 164 12.76 -5.12 -10.04
CA THR A 164 13.02 -4.77 -8.64
C THR A 164 14.10 -5.67 -8.07
N ASP A 165 15.19 -5.09 -7.61
CA ASP A 165 16.29 -5.86 -7.01
C ASP A 165 15.95 -6.32 -5.59
N LEU A 166 15.43 -7.53 -5.48
CA LEU A 166 15.09 -8.16 -4.21
C LEU A 166 16.30 -8.64 -3.39
N ASN A 167 17.50 -8.67 -3.98
CA ASN A 167 18.71 -9.17 -3.28
C ASN A 167 19.23 -8.20 -2.22
N LYS A 168 18.75 -6.98 -2.21
CA LYS A 168 19.01 -6.00 -1.15
C LYS A 168 18.33 -6.34 0.19
N ALA A 169 17.41 -7.29 0.22
CA ALA A 169 16.74 -7.72 1.44
C ALA A 169 17.30 -9.06 1.93
N LYS A 170 17.40 -9.22 3.25
CA LYS A 170 17.74 -10.51 3.87
C LYS A 170 16.67 -11.56 3.57
N GLN A 171 15.41 -11.15 3.65
CA GLN A 171 14.24 -11.93 3.23
C GLN A 171 13.48 -11.15 2.15
N LYS A 172 13.27 -11.76 0.99
CA LYS A 172 12.63 -11.12 -0.17
C LYS A 172 11.14 -10.94 0.05
N THR A 173 10.49 -12.02 0.48
CA THR A 173 9.03 -12.10 0.63
C THR A 173 8.65 -12.92 1.87
N SER A 174 7.49 -12.60 2.45
CA SER A 174 6.82 -13.38 3.50
C SER A 174 5.34 -13.52 3.15
N PHE A 175 4.77 -14.70 3.41
CA PHE A 175 3.36 -14.98 3.18
C PHE A 175 2.72 -15.41 4.50
N GLU A 176 1.68 -14.69 4.93
CA GLU A 176 1.06 -14.85 6.24
C GLU A 176 -0.48 -14.87 6.13
N LEU A 177 -1.14 -15.39 7.15
CA LEU A 177 -2.60 -15.27 7.34
C LEU A 177 -3.41 -15.76 6.13
N GLY A 178 -2.92 -16.78 5.42
CA GLY A 178 -3.60 -17.37 4.26
C GLY A 178 -3.18 -16.84 2.90
N ALA A 179 -2.27 -15.88 2.83
CA ALA A 179 -1.62 -15.53 1.56
C ALA A 179 -0.71 -16.66 1.08
N VAL A 180 -0.62 -16.88 -0.22
CA VAL A 180 0.13 -17.98 -0.82
C VAL A 180 1.05 -17.51 -1.94
N GLU A 181 2.24 -18.09 -2.00
CA GLU A 181 3.30 -17.71 -2.95
C GLU A 181 2.89 -17.81 -4.43
N LYS A 182 2.05 -18.78 -4.79
CA LYS A 182 1.58 -18.98 -6.16
C LYS A 182 0.85 -17.77 -6.76
N GLU A 183 0.37 -16.86 -5.93
CA GLU A 183 -0.30 -15.62 -6.34
C GLU A 183 0.69 -14.47 -6.63
N LEU A 184 2.00 -14.71 -6.45
CA LEU A 184 3.07 -13.78 -6.73
C LEU A 184 3.79 -14.17 -8.03
N ASN A 185 3.95 -13.21 -8.94
CA ASN A 185 4.78 -13.33 -10.14
C ASN A 185 5.95 -12.33 -10.05
N VAL A 186 7.18 -12.84 -10.09
CA VAL A 186 8.41 -12.04 -10.08
C VAL A 186 9.10 -12.13 -11.43
N GLN A 187 9.39 -10.97 -12.05
CA GLN A 187 10.00 -10.82 -13.38
C GLN A 187 11.20 -9.88 -13.37
#